data_080d7eca7f0518bf309b637b2fae7093
#
_entry.id   080d7eca7f0518bf309b637b2fae7093
#
_cell.length_a   1.000
_cell.length_b   1.000
_cell.length_c   1.000
_cell.angle_alpha   90.00
_cell.angle_beta   90.00
_cell.angle_gamma   90.00
#
_symmetry.space_group_name_H-M   'P 1'
#
loop_
_entity.id
_entity.type
_entity.pdbx_description
1 polymer ?
#
loop_
_entity_poly.entity_id
_entity_poly.type
_entity_poly.pdbx_seq_one_letter_code
_entity_poly.pdbx_strand_id
1 'polypeptide(L)'
;MINKIDFKAKNLTSNAGLFLLLENAKSNGIFDFIENDLVFDNDSTNKIKMNHIKTMLCGHFIGIDKLERLKLLQNDPLVNEFDISVKEPETVSRFLGNFTFKTTQMFRDINFKVFKKLLTKSKLTSITIDIDSSVINVEGHQEGASKGYNPKKLGNRCYNIQFAFCDELKAYVTGFVRSGNTYTANGAAEM
;
A
#
# COMPACT_ATOMS: atom_id res chain seq x y z
N MET A 1 -0.22 23.74 36.02
CA MET A 1 0.88 24.71 35.72
C MET A 1 2.06 23.93 35.17
N ILE A 2 2.58 24.26 34.01
CA ILE A 2 3.82 23.69 33.48
C ILE A 2 4.97 24.39 34.23
N ASN A 3 5.62 23.68 35.13
CA ASN A 3 6.65 24.31 35.98
C ASN A 3 8.05 24.35 35.36
N LYS A 4 8.28 23.61 34.27
CA LYS A 4 9.58 23.58 33.58
C LYS A 4 9.42 23.09 32.14
N ILE A 5 10.02 23.81 31.21
CA ILE A 5 10.20 23.36 29.82
C ILE A 5 11.65 22.93 29.70
N ASP A 6 11.88 21.69 29.27
CA ASP A 6 13.22 21.14 29.02
C ASP A 6 13.36 20.78 27.54
N PHE A 7 14.41 21.29 26.89
CA PHE A 7 14.75 21.06 25.49
C PHE A 7 15.90 20.05 25.31
N LYS A 8 16.21 19.27 26.35
CA LYS A 8 17.32 18.31 26.32
C LYS A 8 16.96 16.92 25.80
N ALA A 9 15.67 16.70 25.50
CA ALA A 9 15.24 15.42 24.97
C ALA A 9 15.91 15.13 23.62
N LYS A 10 16.46 13.92 23.49
CA LYS A 10 17.08 13.40 22.27
C LYS A 10 16.20 12.32 21.66
N ASN A 11 16.42 12.02 20.37
CA ASN A 11 15.69 10.97 19.64
C ASN A 11 14.17 11.16 19.65
N LEU A 12 13.74 12.40 19.48
CA LEU A 12 12.32 12.71 19.33
C LEU A 12 11.84 12.35 17.93
N THR A 13 10.65 11.77 17.85
CA THR A 13 9.92 11.56 16.59
C THR A 13 8.66 12.42 16.55
N SER A 14 8.35 12.99 15.39
CA SER A 14 7.04 13.59 15.13
C SER A 14 5.96 12.55 14.78
N ASN A 15 6.36 11.29 14.57
CA ASN A 15 5.51 10.21 14.09
C ASN A 15 5.24 9.14 15.17
N ALA A 16 5.12 9.52 16.44
CA ALA A 16 4.97 8.57 17.55
C ALA A 16 3.80 7.58 17.36
N GLY A 17 2.70 8.01 16.72
CA GLY A 17 1.58 7.13 16.39
C GLY A 17 1.91 6.01 15.42
N LEU A 18 2.95 6.16 14.59
CA LEU A 18 3.43 5.13 13.68
C LEU A 18 3.90 3.87 14.43
N PHE A 19 4.42 4.02 15.67
CA PHE A 19 4.81 2.89 16.50
C PHE A 19 3.68 1.87 16.67
N LEU A 20 2.48 2.34 17.02
CA LEU A 20 1.33 1.46 17.24
C LEU A 20 0.91 0.74 15.95
N LEU A 21 1.00 1.41 14.81
CA LEU A 21 0.66 0.82 13.51
C LEU A 21 1.69 -0.23 13.09
N LEU A 22 2.98 0.02 13.29
CA LEU A 22 4.05 -0.93 12.98
C LEU A 22 4.01 -2.14 13.91
N GLU A 23 3.81 -1.95 15.21
CA GLU A 23 3.63 -3.04 16.18
C GLU A 23 2.38 -3.88 15.84
N ASN A 24 1.29 -3.25 15.45
CA ASN A 24 0.09 -3.95 14.99
C ASN A 24 0.36 -4.76 13.72
N ALA A 25 1.04 -4.19 12.73
CA ALA A 25 1.42 -4.88 11.51
C ALA A 25 2.32 -6.10 11.80
N LYS A 26 3.31 -5.93 12.68
CA LYS A 26 4.21 -7.00 13.12
C LYS A 26 3.46 -8.11 13.87
N SER A 27 2.67 -7.77 14.88
CA SER A 27 1.90 -8.73 15.69
C SER A 27 0.84 -9.50 14.87
N ASN A 28 0.35 -8.89 13.80
CA ASN A 28 -0.52 -9.54 12.84
C ASN A 28 0.21 -10.32 11.75
N GLY A 29 1.56 -10.35 11.75
CA GLY A 29 2.36 -11.10 10.79
C GLY A 29 2.29 -10.54 9.37
N ILE A 30 1.97 -9.25 9.20
CA ILE A 30 1.91 -8.63 7.87
C ILE A 30 3.30 -8.64 7.23
N PHE A 31 4.33 -8.32 8.00
CA PHE A 31 5.70 -8.34 7.51
C PHE A 31 6.14 -9.76 7.13
N ASP A 32 5.76 -10.77 7.93
CA ASP A 32 6.08 -12.17 7.66
C ASP A 32 5.42 -12.66 6.36
N PHE A 33 4.15 -12.27 6.11
CA PHE A 33 3.49 -12.60 4.84
C PHE A 33 4.21 -11.98 3.65
N ILE A 34 4.64 -10.72 3.77
CA ILE A 34 5.37 -10.06 2.69
C ILE A 34 6.75 -10.72 2.50
N GLU A 35 7.49 -11.00 3.58
CA GLU A 35 8.82 -11.60 3.53
C GLU A 35 8.81 -13.02 2.93
N ASN A 36 7.82 -13.83 3.28
CA ASN A 36 7.76 -15.22 2.85
C ASN A 36 7.13 -15.43 1.48
N ASP A 37 6.16 -14.57 1.11
CA ASP A 37 5.34 -14.81 -0.08
C ASP A 37 5.74 -13.92 -1.26
N LEU A 38 6.45 -12.80 -1.03
CA LEU A 38 6.87 -11.90 -2.09
C LEU A 38 8.26 -12.27 -2.60
N VAL A 39 8.30 -12.97 -3.71
CA VAL A 39 9.54 -13.41 -4.36
C VAL A 39 9.75 -12.61 -5.65
N PHE A 40 10.94 -12.04 -5.80
CA PHE A 40 11.38 -11.40 -7.04
C PHE A 40 12.37 -12.31 -7.75
N ASP A 41 12.35 -12.32 -9.08
CA ASP A 41 13.16 -13.23 -9.90
C ASP A 41 14.69 -13.06 -9.72
N ASN A 42 15.16 -11.96 -9.14
CA ASN A 42 16.55 -11.71 -8.79
C ASN A 42 16.77 -11.76 -7.28
N ASP A 43 17.22 -12.87 -6.78
CA ASP A 43 17.22 -13.29 -5.38
C ASP A 43 18.25 -12.61 -4.46
N SER A 44 19.24 -11.89 -4.98
CA SER A 44 20.34 -11.37 -4.18
C SER A 44 19.99 -10.18 -3.26
N THR A 45 18.72 -9.73 -3.21
CA THR A 45 18.34 -8.47 -2.57
C THR A 45 17.00 -8.47 -1.83
N ASN A 46 16.49 -9.62 -1.39
CA ASN A 46 15.18 -9.67 -0.69
C ASN A 46 15.12 -8.74 0.53
N LYS A 47 16.18 -8.67 1.34
CA LYS A 47 16.24 -7.75 2.50
C LYS A 47 16.16 -6.27 2.08
N ILE A 48 16.80 -5.88 0.96
CA ILE A 48 16.76 -4.50 0.45
C ILE A 48 15.37 -4.17 -0.09
N LYS A 49 14.74 -5.09 -0.81
CA LYS A 49 13.40 -4.94 -1.35
C LYS A 49 12.36 -4.78 -0.25
N MET A 50 12.52 -5.54 0.84
CA MET A 50 11.68 -5.45 2.02
C MET A 50 11.76 -4.08 2.68
N ASN A 51 12.93 -3.48 2.77
CA ASN A 51 13.08 -2.12 3.27
C ASN A 51 12.29 -1.09 2.46
N HIS A 52 12.22 -1.23 1.14
CA HIS A 52 11.43 -0.31 0.30
C HIS A 52 9.93 -0.46 0.58
N ILE A 53 9.45 -1.70 0.74
CA ILE A 53 8.04 -1.97 1.06
C ILE A 53 7.69 -1.43 2.44
N LYS A 54 8.49 -1.73 3.46
CA LYS A 54 8.30 -1.20 4.81
C LYS A 54 8.34 0.32 4.83
N THR A 55 9.25 0.96 4.08
CA THR A 55 9.31 2.42 3.93
C THR A 55 8.02 2.98 3.33
N MET A 56 7.51 2.38 2.26
CA MET A 56 6.25 2.81 1.65
C MET A 56 5.06 2.62 2.59
N LEU A 57 4.99 1.50 3.32
CA LEU A 57 3.95 1.28 4.34
C LEU A 57 4.00 2.35 5.43
N CYS A 58 5.19 2.68 5.95
CA CYS A 58 5.35 3.78 6.91
C CYS A 58 4.86 5.11 6.32
N GLY A 59 5.22 5.39 5.08
CA GLY A 59 4.78 6.59 4.37
C GLY A 59 3.26 6.68 4.29
N HIS A 60 2.60 5.60 3.88
CA HIS A 60 1.13 5.56 3.81
C HIS A 60 0.47 5.71 5.18
N PHE A 61 1.02 5.12 6.24
CA PHE A 61 0.49 5.26 7.59
C PHE A 61 0.50 6.70 8.11
N ILE A 62 1.45 7.51 7.68
CA ILE A 62 1.55 8.94 8.07
C ILE A 62 1.04 9.90 6.98
N GLY A 63 0.38 9.38 5.94
CA GLY A 63 -0.27 10.18 4.90
C GLY A 63 0.67 10.73 3.83
N ILE A 64 1.83 10.13 3.61
CA ILE A 64 2.73 10.48 2.50
C ILE A 64 2.13 9.96 1.19
N ASP A 65 1.86 10.87 0.28
CA ASP A 65 1.24 10.63 -1.03
C ASP A 65 2.24 10.67 -2.21
N LYS A 66 3.49 11.09 -1.96
CA LYS A 66 4.54 11.24 -2.99
C LYS A 66 5.85 10.63 -2.53
N LEU A 67 6.54 9.95 -3.45
CA LEU A 67 7.82 9.30 -3.16
C LEU A 67 8.87 10.29 -2.61
N GLU A 68 8.91 11.51 -3.13
CA GLU A 68 9.86 12.54 -2.69
C GLU A 68 9.72 12.86 -1.19
N ARG A 69 8.50 12.74 -0.66
CA ARG A 69 8.22 12.99 0.76
C ARG A 69 8.67 11.87 1.69
N LEU A 70 9.03 10.68 1.16
CA LEU A 70 9.60 9.60 1.96
C LEU A 70 10.90 10.03 2.66
N LYS A 71 11.57 11.07 2.16
CA LYS A 71 12.72 11.69 2.85
C LYS A 71 12.40 12.16 4.27
N LEU A 72 11.15 12.49 4.56
CA LEU A 72 10.72 12.86 5.92
C LEU A 72 10.90 11.74 6.95
N LEU A 73 10.96 10.49 6.50
CA LEU A 73 11.21 9.32 7.35
C LEU A 73 12.71 9.03 7.54
N GLN A 74 13.56 9.65 6.74
CA GLN A 74 14.99 9.44 6.80
C GLN A 74 15.56 9.75 8.16
N ASN A 75 16.07 9.63 8.98
CA ASN A 75 16.52 10.03 10.30
C ASN A 75 15.43 10.02 11.40
N ASP A 76 14.26 9.48 11.14
CA ASP A 76 13.28 9.30 12.20
C ASP A 76 13.74 8.14 13.12
N PRO A 77 13.94 8.39 14.43
CA PRO A 77 14.42 7.37 15.35
C PRO A 77 13.54 6.14 15.42
N LEU A 78 12.23 6.34 15.27
CA LEU A 78 11.25 5.26 15.31
C LEU A 78 11.40 4.30 14.13
N VAL A 79 11.63 4.83 12.93
CA VAL A 79 11.81 4.02 11.72
C VAL A 79 13.06 3.15 11.84
N ASN A 80 14.11 3.69 12.45
CA ASN A 80 15.34 2.96 12.73
C ASN A 80 15.13 1.83 13.75
N GLU A 81 14.27 2.04 14.78
CA GLU A 81 13.93 1.02 15.78
C GLU A 81 13.27 -0.23 15.17
N PHE A 82 12.55 -0.07 14.07
CA PHE A 82 11.96 -1.17 13.29
C PHE A 82 12.90 -1.74 12.21
N ASP A 83 14.19 -1.43 12.29
CA ASP A 83 15.21 -1.87 11.32
C ASP A 83 14.85 -1.52 9.86
N ILE A 84 14.24 -0.34 9.68
CA ILE A 84 13.84 0.18 8.36
C ILE A 84 14.84 1.24 7.91
N SER A 85 15.59 0.92 6.88
CA SER A 85 16.54 1.85 6.24
C SER A 85 15.88 2.58 5.07
N VAL A 86 15.41 3.79 5.31
CA VAL A 86 14.77 4.62 4.28
C VAL A 86 15.79 5.01 3.21
N LYS A 87 15.49 4.68 1.96
CA LYS A 87 16.32 4.98 0.80
C LYS A 87 15.81 6.20 0.06
N GLU A 88 16.67 6.75 -0.81
CA GLU A 88 16.30 7.88 -1.67
C GLU A 88 15.09 7.53 -2.56
N PRO A 89 14.22 8.50 -2.84
CA PRO A 89 13.00 8.31 -3.63
C PRO A 89 13.25 7.68 -5.00
N GLU A 90 14.35 8.03 -5.65
CA GLU A 90 14.74 7.49 -6.96
C GLU A 90 15.05 5.98 -6.88
N THR A 91 15.58 5.53 -5.75
CA THR A 91 15.84 4.10 -5.51
C THR A 91 14.53 3.35 -5.29
N VAL A 92 13.59 3.93 -4.56
CA VAL A 92 12.24 3.37 -4.38
C VAL A 92 11.48 3.35 -5.71
N SER A 93 11.58 4.40 -6.51
CA SER A 93 10.98 4.46 -7.86
C SER A 93 11.52 3.37 -8.78
N ARG A 94 12.83 3.16 -8.82
CA ARG A 94 13.44 2.06 -9.59
C ARG A 94 13.00 0.69 -9.09
N PHE A 95 12.85 0.52 -7.79
CA PHE A 95 12.31 -0.71 -7.21
C PHE A 95 10.88 -0.99 -7.69
N LEU A 96 10.01 0.02 -7.70
CA LEU A 96 8.64 -0.11 -8.23
C LEU A 96 8.62 -0.50 -9.72
N GLY A 97 9.58 -0.02 -10.51
CA GLY A 97 9.74 -0.41 -11.92
C GLY A 97 10.08 -1.90 -12.14
N ASN A 98 10.47 -2.64 -11.10
CA ASN A 98 10.73 -4.09 -11.19
C ASN A 98 9.48 -4.94 -10.94
N PHE A 99 8.32 -4.32 -10.68
CA PHE A 99 7.09 -5.06 -10.49
C PHE A 99 6.58 -5.62 -11.83
N THR A 100 6.32 -6.90 -11.83
CA THR A 100 5.72 -7.63 -12.95
C THR A 100 4.27 -8.00 -12.60
N PHE A 101 3.53 -8.51 -13.57
CA PHE A 101 2.20 -9.07 -13.32
C PHE A 101 2.24 -10.15 -12.23
N LYS A 102 3.27 -11.01 -12.22
CA LYS A 102 3.47 -12.05 -11.21
C LYS A 102 3.63 -11.46 -9.79
N THR A 103 4.49 -10.46 -9.62
CA THR A 103 4.68 -9.81 -8.31
C THR A 103 3.42 -9.08 -7.85
N THR A 104 2.66 -8.51 -8.76
CA THR A 104 1.36 -7.89 -8.44
C THR A 104 0.35 -8.93 -7.95
N GLN A 105 0.30 -10.13 -8.57
CA GLN A 105 -0.54 -11.23 -8.08
C GLN A 105 -0.13 -11.68 -6.67
N MET A 106 1.18 -11.81 -6.39
CA MET A 106 1.67 -12.13 -5.05
C MET A 106 1.21 -11.11 -4.00
N PHE A 107 1.23 -9.81 -4.32
CA PHE A 107 0.68 -8.78 -3.42
C PHE A 107 -0.81 -8.94 -3.16
N ARG A 108 -1.58 -9.31 -4.16
CA ARG A 108 -3.02 -9.61 -4.00
C ARG A 108 -3.22 -10.79 -3.07
N ASP A 109 -2.45 -11.86 -3.25
CA ASP A 109 -2.52 -13.06 -2.41
C ASP A 109 -2.14 -12.74 -0.96
N ILE A 110 -1.10 -11.92 -0.75
CA ILE A 110 -0.71 -11.43 0.58
C ILE A 110 -1.85 -10.63 1.22
N ASN A 111 -2.43 -9.68 0.48
CA ASN A 111 -3.55 -8.90 0.96
C ASN A 111 -4.73 -9.80 1.36
N PHE A 112 -5.04 -10.81 0.55
CA PHE A 112 -6.09 -11.77 0.86
C PHE A 112 -5.79 -12.61 2.11
N LYS A 113 -4.53 -12.98 2.37
CA LYS A 113 -4.12 -13.61 3.63
C LYS A 113 -4.34 -12.70 4.82
N VAL A 114 -4.02 -11.41 4.71
CA VAL A 114 -4.29 -10.41 5.75
C VAL A 114 -5.78 -10.30 6.00
N PHE A 115 -6.59 -10.17 4.95
CA PHE A 115 -8.05 -10.13 5.04
C PHE A 115 -8.64 -11.37 5.72
N LYS A 116 -8.22 -12.58 5.32
CA LYS A 116 -8.64 -13.84 5.96
C LYS A 116 -8.31 -13.86 7.46
N LYS A 117 -7.13 -13.36 7.83
CA LYS A 117 -6.74 -13.27 9.24
C LYS A 117 -7.63 -12.33 10.04
N LEU A 118 -7.98 -11.18 9.47
CA LEU A 118 -8.93 -10.24 10.07
C LEU A 118 -10.32 -10.88 10.22
N LEU A 119 -10.80 -11.53 9.17
CA LEU A 119 -12.10 -12.22 9.18
C LEU A 119 -12.15 -13.31 10.26
N THR A 120 -11.13 -14.15 10.36
CA THR A 120 -11.06 -15.20 11.38
C THR A 120 -11.08 -14.63 12.80
N LYS A 121 -10.39 -13.49 13.03
CA LYS A 121 -10.38 -12.83 14.34
C LYS A 121 -11.71 -12.18 14.71
N SER A 122 -12.46 -11.71 13.71
CA SER A 122 -13.74 -11.01 13.92
C SER A 122 -14.88 -11.91 14.39
N LYS A 123 -14.79 -13.23 14.15
CA LYS A 123 -15.84 -14.21 14.41
C LYS A 123 -17.19 -13.89 13.72
N LEU A 124 -17.17 -13.09 12.64
CA LEU A 124 -18.36 -12.82 11.86
C LEU A 124 -18.87 -14.08 11.15
N THR A 125 -20.19 -14.24 11.11
CA THR A 125 -20.85 -15.35 10.43
C THR A 125 -21.27 -15.03 9.01
N SER A 126 -21.34 -13.75 8.68
CA SER A 126 -21.64 -13.24 7.33
C SER A 126 -20.88 -11.94 7.10
N ILE A 127 -20.61 -11.62 5.86
CA ILE A 127 -19.97 -10.38 5.43
C ILE A 127 -20.67 -9.84 4.21
N THR A 128 -20.64 -8.52 4.04
CA THR A 128 -21.07 -7.80 2.85
C THR A 128 -19.84 -7.35 2.07
N ILE A 129 -19.79 -7.69 0.79
CA ILE A 129 -18.73 -7.23 -0.11
C ILE A 129 -19.30 -6.19 -1.06
N ASP A 130 -18.83 -4.96 -0.93
CA ASP A 130 -19.14 -3.86 -1.81
C ASP A 130 -18.11 -3.79 -2.93
N ILE A 131 -18.60 -3.84 -4.18
CA ILE A 131 -17.75 -3.70 -5.36
C ILE A 131 -18.07 -2.37 -6.03
N ASP A 132 -17.05 -1.53 -6.16
CA ASP A 132 -17.17 -0.22 -6.81
C ASP A 132 -16.03 0.02 -7.82
N SER A 133 -16.28 0.94 -8.73
CA SER A 133 -15.32 1.34 -9.76
C SER A 133 -15.05 2.82 -9.71
N SER A 134 -13.79 3.18 -9.85
CA SER A 134 -13.35 4.57 -9.92
C SER A 134 -12.49 4.82 -11.16
N VAL A 135 -12.56 6.05 -11.68
CA VAL A 135 -11.78 6.45 -12.85
C VAL A 135 -10.62 7.33 -12.42
N ILE A 136 -9.41 6.95 -12.82
CA ILE A 136 -8.19 7.75 -12.66
C ILE A 136 -7.81 8.33 -14.01
N ASN A 137 -7.81 9.66 -14.10
CA ASN A 137 -7.30 10.37 -15.26
C ASN A 137 -5.82 10.15 -15.43
N VAL A 138 -5.40 10.02 -16.69
CA VAL A 138 -4.00 9.91 -17.05
C VAL A 138 -3.70 11.00 -18.09
N GLU A 139 -2.64 11.76 -17.82
CA GLU A 139 -2.12 12.73 -18.78
C GLU A 139 -0.93 12.08 -19.51
N GLY A 140 -1.06 11.93 -20.84
CA GLY A 140 -0.07 11.30 -21.68
C GLY A 140 -0.44 9.90 -22.19
N HIS A 141 0.59 9.09 -22.50
CA HIS A 141 0.46 7.79 -23.18
C HIS A 141 0.94 6.62 -22.33
N GLN A 142 0.52 6.60 -21.05
CA GLN A 142 0.87 5.52 -20.13
C GLN A 142 0.30 4.19 -20.62
N GLU A 143 1.08 3.13 -20.42
CA GLU A 143 0.71 1.76 -20.78
C GLU A 143 -0.61 1.35 -20.15
N GLY A 144 -1.47 0.70 -20.91
CA GLY A 144 -2.79 0.25 -20.47
C GLY A 144 -3.87 1.36 -20.33
N ALA A 145 -3.49 2.65 -20.41
CA ALA A 145 -4.46 3.73 -20.39
C ALA A 145 -5.15 3.89 -21.73
N SER A 146 -6.47 4.00 -21.72
CA SER A 146 -7.29 4.21 -22.93
C SER A 146 -8.40 5.24 -22.72
N LYS A 147 -8.95 5.73 -23.83
CA LYS A 147 -10.15 6.56 -23.80
C LYS A 147 -11.35 5.68 -23.48
N GLY A 148 -12.16 6.08 -22.50
CA GLY A 148 -13.36 5.38 -22.08
C GLY A 148 -14.29 6.32 -21.33
N TYR A 149 -15.22 5.75 -20.57
CA TYR A 149 -16.12 6.54 -19.74
C TYR A 149 -15.34 7.29 -18.66
N ASN A 150 -15.31 8.60 -18.78
CA ASN A 150 -14.61 9.48 -17.85
C ASN A 150 -15.45 10.73 -17.59
N PRO A 151 -16.29 10.73 -16.55
CA PRO A 151 -17.21 11.82 -16.27
C PRO A 151 -16.49 13.12 -15.85
N LYS A 152 -15.25 13.04 -15.39
CA LYS A 152 -14.47 14.20 -14.92
C LYS A 152 -13.74 14.92 -16.06
N LYS A 153 -13.26 14.17 -17.07
CA LYS A 153 -12.51 14.71 -18.23
C LYS A 153 -12.85 13.89 -19.48
N LEU A 154 -13.92 14.30 -20.17
CA LEU A 154 -14.39 13.65 -21.40
C LEU A 154 -13.27 13.60 -22.45
N GLY A 155 -13.09 12.43 -23.07
CA GLY A 155 -12.11 12.21 -24.13
C GLY A 155 -10.66 12.00 -23.68
N ASN A 156 -10.35 12.18 -22.41
CA ASN A 156 -9.01 11.88 -21.87
C ASN A 156 -8.81 10.37 -21.69
N ARG A 157 -7.53 9.95 -21.73
CA ARG A 157 -7.15 8.59 -21.34
C ARG A 157 -7.32 8.44 -19.84
N CYS A 158 -7.69 7.24 -19.42
CA CYS A 158 -7.89 6.92 -18.01
C CYS A 158 -7.64 5.44 -17.75
N TYR A 159 -7.51 5.10 -16.48
CA TYR A 159 -7.71 3.77 -15.96
C TYR A 159 -9.06 3.65 -15.29
N ASN A 160 -9.67 2.48 -15.38
CA ASN A 160 -10.85 2.11 -14.62
C ASN A 160 -10.38 1.15 -13.51
N ILE A 161 -10.42 1.60 -12.26
CA ILE A 161 -10.02 0.78 -11.12
C ILE A 161 -11.28 0.20 -10.49
N GLN A 162 -11.27 -1.09 -10.23
CA GLN A 162 -12.32 -1.76 -9.50
C GLN A 162 -11.80 -2.18 -8.12
N PHE A 163 -12.60 -1.95 -7.09
CA PHE A 163 -12.30 -2.28 -5.71
C PHE A 163 -13.39 -3.14 -5.12
N ALA A 164 -12.99 -4.04 -4.21
CA ALA A 164 -13.90 -4.76 -3.34
C ALA A 164 -13.54 -4.46 -1.87
N PHE A 165 -14.53 -4.09 -1.08
CA PHE A 165 -14.40 -3.80 0.35
C PHE A 165 -15.37 -4.67 1.15
N CYS A 166 -14.94 -5.07 2.33
CA CYS A 166 -15.81 -5.68 3.33
C CYS A 166 -16.34 -4.60 4.27
N ASP A 167 -17.66 -4.42 4.31
CA ASP A 167 -18.27 -3.34 5.09
C ASP A 167 -18.09 -3.57 6.60
N GLU A 168 -18.33 -4.77 7.09
CA GLU A 168 -18.25 -5.05 8.55
C GLU A 168 -16.84 -4.88 9.10
N LEU A 169 -15.82 -5.24 8.31
CA LEU A 169 -14.42 -5.12 8.72
C LEU A 169 -13.79 -3.78 8.35
N LYS A 170 -14.50 -2.94 7.58
CA LYS A 170 -13.94 -1.71 6.97
C LYS A 170 -12.59 -1.98 6.28
N ALA A 171 -12.50 -3.12 5.61
CA ALA A 171 -11.26 -3.64 5.05
C ALA A 171 -11.32 -3.79 3.54
N TYR A 172 -10.23 -3.42 2.88
CA TYR A 172 -10.02 -3.71 1.46
C TYR A 172 -9.81 -5.20 1.26
N VAL A 173 -10.54 -5.79 0.32
CA VAL A 173 -10.45 -7.21 -0.03
C VAL A 173 -9.53 -7.43 -1.22
N THR A 174 -9.82 -6.77 -2.34
CA THR A 174 -9.05 -6.89 -3.58
C THR A 174 -9.39 -5.76 -4.54
N GLY A 175 -8.64 -5.65 -5.64
CA GLY A 175 -8.93 -4.70 -6.71
C GLY A 175 -8.08 -4.91 -7.94
N PHE A 176 -8.52 -4.31 -9.06
CA PHE A 176 -7.85 -4.36 -10.33
C PHE A 176 -7.74 -2.97 -10.96
N VAL A 177 -6.60 -2.70 -11.56
CA VAL A 177 -6.44 -1.59 -12.50
C VAL A 177 -6.73 -2.12 -13.90
N ARG A 178 -7.72 -1.53 -14.56
CA ARG A 178 -8.17 -1.91 -15.91
C ARG A 178 -8.01 -0.76 -16.86
N SER A 179 -7.99 -1.06 -18.15
CA SER A 179 -8.02 -0.03 -19.18
C SER A 179 -9.29 0.83 -19.09
N GLY A 180 -9.20 2.11 -19.43
CA GLY A 180 -10.30 3.07 -19.30
C GLY A 180 -11.54 2.74 -20.12
N ASN A 181 -11.42 1.92 -21.18
CA ASN A 181 -12.53 1.44 -21.99
C ASN A 181 -13.21 0.16 -21.46
N THR A 182 -12.83 -0.31 -20.28
CA THR A 182 -13.42 -1.50 -19.67
C THR A 182 -14.75 -1.15 -19.01
N TYR A 183 -15.79 -1.94 -19.29
CA TYR A 183 -17.09 -1.78 -18.63
C TYR A 183 -16.99 -2.14 -17.13
N THR A 184 -17.78 -1.43 -16.31
CA THR A 184 -17.77 -1.58 -14.86
C THR A 184 -18.01 -3.01 -14.38
N ALA A 185 -18.90 -3.75 -15.03
CA ALA A 185 -19.21 -5.13 -14.65
C ALA A 185 -18.14 -6.16 -15.03
N ASN A 186 -17.23 -5.83 -15.95
CA ASN A 186 -16.20 -6.78 -16.36
C ASN A 186 -15.22 -7.06 -15.22
N GLY A 187 -14.99 -8.34 -14.93
CA GLY A 187 -14.07 -8.78 -13.88
C GLY A 187 -14.65 -8.76 -12.46
N ALA A 188 -15.91 -8.37 -12.29
CA ALA A 188 -16.53 -8.39 -10.96
C ALA A 188 -16.72 -9.82 -10.40
N ALA A 189 -16.95 -10.78 -11.27
CA ALA A 189 -17.11 -12.18 -10.89
C ALA A 189 -15.78 -12.90 -10.60
N GLU A 190 -14.67 -12.36 -11.10
CA GLU A 190 -13.32 -12.89 -10.89
C GLU A 190 -12.63 -12.27 -9.65
N MET A 191 -13.29 -11.37 -8.93
CA MET A 191 -12.80 -10.78 -7.69
C MET A 191 -13.00 -11.70 -6.50
#